data_f39dbadc7b2698d5b1d7d7afb5457cc2
#
_entry.id   f39dbadc7b2698d5b1d7d7afb5457cc2
#
_cell.length_a   1.000
_cell.length_b   1.000
_cell.length_c   1.000
_cell.angle_alpha   90.00
_cell.angle_beta   90.00
_cell.angle_gamma   90.00
#
_symmetry.space_group_name_H-M   'P 1'
#
loop_
_entity.id
_entity.type
_entity.pdbx_description
1 polymer ?
#
loop_
_entity_poly.entity_id
_entity_poly.type
_entity_poly.pdbx_seq_one_letter_code
_entity_poly.pdbx_strand_id
1 'polypeptide(L)'
;MYVSATTVRRGLYGMFAGGVLALGSAAIVMPVANATPDACSQRGIATTASSVSASTAAYLSAHPQTNQELTDIAKQPSDQAEATYQVYFDSNPQIANDLQAINQPADDLLAQCGVTVTPTPISEILQTL
;
A
#
# COMPACT_ATOMS: atom_id res chain seq x y z
N MET A 1 -22.76 -32.87 -6.59
CA MET A 1 -21.60 -31.97 -6.60
C MET A 1 -21.54 -31.12 -7.85
N TYR A 2 -21.73 -31.71 -9.01
CA TYR A 2 -21.65 -30.96 -10.28
C TYR A 2 -22.81 -29.94 -10.44
N VAL A 3 -23.96 -30.25 -9.94
CA VAL A 3 -25.12 -29.34 -9.99
C VAL A 3 -24.88 -28.08 -9.15
N SER A 4 -24.21 -28.24 -8.04
CA SER A 4 -23.87 -27.13 -7.15
C SER A 4 -22.92 -26.13 -7.81
N ALA A 5 -21.93 -26.64 -8.54
CA ALA A 5 -20.96 -25.76 -9.23
C ALA A 5 -21.63 -24.93 -10.33
N THR A 6 -22.59 -25.52 -11.04
CA THR A 6 -23.31 -24.82 -12.09
C THR A 6 -24.26 -23.76 -11.51
N THR A 7 -24.86 -24.08 -10.40
CA THR A 7 -25.76 -23.14 -9.70
C THR A 7 -25.02 -21.96 -9.13
N VAL A 8 -23.83 -22.23 -8.57
CA VAL A 8 -22.96 -21.17 -8.05
C VAL A 8 -22.49 -20.25 -9.17
N ARG A 9 -22.13 -20.81 -10.31
CA ARG A 9 -21.74 -19.99 -11.46
C ARG A 9 -22.85 -19.07 -11.94
N ARG A 10 -24.06 -19.59 -12.01
CA ARG A 10 -25.22 -18.78 -12.42
C ARG A 10 -25.54 -17.71 -11.40
N GLY A 11 -25.43 -18.03 -10.14
CA GLY A 11 -25.62 -17.07 -9.07
C GLY A 11 -24.58 -15.95 -9.09
N LEU A 12 -23.33 -16.31 -9.38
CA LEU A 12 -22.27 -15.32 -9.51
C LEU A 12 -22.51 -14.35 -10.66
N TYR A 13 -22.93 -14.86 -11.80
CA TYR A 13 -23.23 -14.01 -12.95
C TYR A 13 -24.43 -13.07 -12.66
N GLY A 14 -25.42 -13.58 -12.00
CA GLY A 14 -26.57 -12.76 -11.62
C GLY A 14 -26.21 -11.65 -10.64
N MET A 15 -25.37 -11.96 -9.69
CA MET A 15 -24.89 -10.96 -8.72
C MET A 15 -23.97 -9.94 -9.37
N PHE A 16 -23.18 -10.38 -10.33
CA PHE A 16 -22.27 -9.48 -11.02
C PHE A 16 -23.02 -8.46 -11.89
N ALA A 17 -24.03 -8.93 -12.59
CA ALA A 17 -24.87 -8.05 -13.40
C ALA A 17 -25.64 -7.04 -12.54
N GLY A 18 -26.18 -7.50 -11.42
CA GLY A 18 -26.82 -6.62 -10.47
C GLY A 18 -25.86 -5.65 -9.79
N GLY A 19 -24.66 -6.11 -9.51
CA GLY A 19 -23.61 -5.28 -8.91
C GLY A 19 -23.16 -4.14 -9.81
N VAL A 20 -23.05 -4.41 -11.09
CA VAL A 20 -22.65 -3.38 -12.07
C VAL A 20 -23.73 -2.31 -12.21
N LEU A 21 -24.98 -2.70 -12.21
CA LEU A 21 -26.09 -1.75 -12.25
C LEU A 21 -26.20 -0.94 -10.96
N ALA A 22 -25.95 -1.58 -9.84
CA ALA A 22 -25.91 -0.91 -8.56
C ALA A 22 -24.73 0.06 -8.45
N LEU A 23 -23.62 -0.27 -9.09
CA LEU A 23 -22.48 0.65 -9.16
C LEU A 23 -22.75 1.82 -10.10
N GLY A 24 -23.50 1.59 -11.15
CA GLY A 24 -23.93 2.67 -12.01
C GLY A 24 -24.86 3.65 -11.29
N SER A 25 -25.72 3.14 -10.47
CA SER A 25 -26.56 3.99 -9.61
C SER A 25 -25.81 4.51 -8.41
N ALA A 26 -24.76 3.90 -8.04
CA ALA A 26 -23.86 4.37 -7.01
C ALA A 26 -22.94 5.49 -7.49
N ALA A 27 -23.19 6.00 -8.60
CA ALA A 27 -22.90 7.37 -8.87
C ALA A 27 -23.59 8.28 -7.83
N ILE A 28 -24.46 7.75 -7.13
CA ILE A 28 -24.83 8.09 -5.77
C ILE A 28 -23.61 8.20 -4.86
N VAL A 29 -22.60 7.70 -5.27
CA VAL A 29 -21.25 8.04 -4.84
C VAL A 29 -21.03 9.52 -4.73
N MET A 30 -21.77 10.32 -5.42
CA MET A 30 -21.68 11.75 -5.28
C MET A 30 -21.84 12.25 -3.86
N PRO A 31 -22.78 11.76 -3.05
CA PRO A 31 -22.82 12.14 -1.65
C PRO A 31 -21.59 11.67 -0.87
N VAL A 32 -21.03 10.55 -1.28
CA VAL A 32 -19.81 10.05 -0.66
C VAL A 32 -18.58 10.82 -1.14
N ALA A 33 -18.58 11.25 -2.40
CA ALA A 33 -17.52 12.06 -2.96
C ALA A 33 -17.43 13.45 -2.32
N ASN A 34 -18.53 13.96 -1.79
CA ASN A 34 -18.56 15.23 -1.09
C ASN A 34 -18.13 15.12 0.39
N ALA A 35 -18.10 13.92 0.93
CA ALA A 35 -17.59 13.69 2.27
C ALA A 35 -16.06 13.58 2.18
N THR A 36 -15.36 14.56 2.73
CA THR A 36 -13.91 14.49 2.87
C THR A 36 -13.58 13.30 3.79
N PRO A 37 -12.90 12.26 3.28
CA PRO A 37 -12.59 11.13 4.13
C PRO A 37 -11.65 11.59 5.24
N ASP A 38 -11.97 11.21 6.47
CA ASP A 38 -11.06 11.38 7.58
C ASP A 38 -9.78 10.58 7.30
N ALA A 39 -8.65 11.25 7.36
CA ALA A 39 -7.36 10.62 7.14
C ALA A 39 -7.11 9.46 8.13
N CYS A 40 -7.67 9.57 9.32
CA CYS A 40 -7.53 8.55 10.37
C CYS A 40 -8.56 7.43 10.27
N SER A 41 -9.51 7.50 9.33
CA SER A 41 -10.44 6.40 9.07
C SER A 41 -9.75 5.22 8.40
N GLN A 42 -10.35 4.05 8.46
CA GLN A 42 -9.82 2.87 7.77
C GLN A 42 -9.63 3.12 6.27
N ARG A 43 -10.55 3.85 5.67
CA ARG A 43 -10.45 4.25 4.28
C ARG A 43 -9.25 5.18 4.05
N GLY A 44 -9.09 6.18 4.88
CA GLY A 44 -7.97 7.13 4.78
C GLY A 44 -6.63 6.43 4.94
N ILE A 45 -6.51 5.55 5.91
CA ILE A 45 -5.30 4.74 6.15
C ILE A 45 -5.01 3.85 4.94
N ALA A 46 -6.01 3.14 4.44
CA ALA A 46 -5.84 2.25 3.28
C ALA A 46 -5.47 3.04 2.02
N THR A 47 -6.04 4.22 1.81
CA THR A 47 -5.71 5.09 0.69
C THR A 47 -4.26 5.55 0.77
N THR A 48 -3.81 5.98 1.94
CA THR A 48 -2.43 6.40 2.15
C THR A 48 -1.46 5.24 1.94
N ALA A 49 -1.76 4.07 2.48
CA ALA A 49 -0.94 2.88 2.30
C ALA A 49 -0.80 2.52 0.81
N SER A 50 -1.89 2.55 0.07
CA SER A 50 -1.89 2.29 -1.37
C SER A 50 -1.07 3.32 -2.14
N SER A 51 -1.19 4.59 -1.79
CA SER A 51 -0.45 5.68 -2.42
C SER A 51 1.05 5.54 -2.19
N VAL A 52 1.47 5.27 -0.95
CA VAL A 52 2.88 5.06 -0.61
C VAL A 52 3.44 3.83 -1.32
N SER A 53 2.69 2.72 -1.34
CA SER A 53 3.10 1.50 -2.05
C SER A 53 3.28 1.74 -3.55
N ALA A 54 2.34 2.46 -4.18
CA ALA A 54 2.42 2.78 -5.60
C ALA A 54 3.62 3.68 -5.92
N SER A 55 3.87 4.69 -5.09
CA SER A 55 5.00 5.60 -5.25
C SER A 55 6.34 4.88 -5.05
N THR A 56 6.42 3.98 -4.07
CA THR A 56 7.60 3.15 -3.84
C THR A 56 7.85 2.24 -5.04
N ALA A 57 6.82 1.60 -5.57
CA ALA A 57 6.94 0.74 -6.74
C ALA A 57 7.41 1.52 -7.97
N ALA A 58 6.90 2.72 -8.18
CA ALA A 58 7.31 3.59 -9.28
C ALA A 58 8.79 4.00 -9.14
N TYR A 59 9.21 4.36 -7.94
CA TYR A 59 10.61 4.70 -7.65
C TYR A 59 11.53 3.52 -7.94
N LEU A 60 11.21 2.34 -7.45
CA LEU A 60 12.01 1.13 -7.65
C LEU A 60 12.02 0.69 -9.12
N SER A 61 10.95 0.93 -9.86
CA SER A 61 10.92 0.66 -11.30
C SER A 61 11.86 1.57 -12.08
N ALA A 62 12.01 2.82 -11.63
CA ALA A 62 12.96 3.76 -12.21
C ALA A 62 14.40 3.48 -11.78
N HIS A 63 14.60 2.73 -10.69
CA HIS A 63 15.90 2.41 -10.13
C HIS A 63 16.05 0.88 -9.98
N PRO A 64 16.23 0.13 -11.09
CA PRO A 64 16.22 -1.33 -11.07
C PRO A 64 17.35 -1.93 -10.21
N GLN A 65 18.49 -1.26 -10.14
CA GLN A 65 19.59 -1.71 -9.28
C GLN A 65 19.21 -1.61 -7.81
N THR A 66 18.66 -0.48 -7.40
CA THR A 66 18.15 -0.27 -6.04
C THR A 66 17.08 -1.31 -5.70
N ASN A 67 16.16 -1.57 -6.63
CA ASN A 67 15.13 -2.58 -6.46
C ASN A 67 15.72 -3.96 -6.17
N GLN A 68 16.75 -4.34 -6.93
CA GLN A 68 17.42 -5.63 -6.75
C GLN A 68 18.12 -5.71 -5.39
N GLU A 69 18.86 -4.70 -5.03
CA GLU A 69 19.59 -4.65 -3.76
C GLU A 69 18.65 -4.74 -2.56
N LEU A 70 17.58 -3.96 -2.56
CA LEU A 70 16.57 -3.99 -1.50
C LEU A 70 15.80 -5.32 -1.47
N THR A 71 15.56 -5.92 -2.63
CA THR A 71 14.93 -7.24 -2.72
C THR A 71 15.80 -8.32 -2.11
N ASP A 72 17.10 -8.27 -2.36
CA ASP A 72 18.06 -9.23 -1.81
C ASP A 72 18.17 -9.09 -0.28
N ILE A 73 18.13 -7.86 0.22
CA ILE A 73 18.08 -7.61 1.66
C ILE A 73 16.80 -8.18 2.27
N ALA A 74 15.68 -8.00 1.61
CA ALA A 74 14.37 -8.47 2.09
C ALA A 74 14.28 -9.99 2.19
N LYS A 75 15.12 -10.72 1.47
CA LYS A 75 15.18 -12.19 1.55
C LYS A 75 15.92 -12.70 2.77
N GLN A 76 16.64 -11.85 3.47
CA GLN A 76 17.35 -12.22 4.69
C GLN A 76 16.37 -12.42 5.86
N PRO A 77 16.75 -13.16 6.91
CA PRO A 77 15.99 -13.19 8.15
C PRO A 77 15.76 -11.78 8.70
N SER A 78 14.61 -11.54 9.33
CA SER A 78 14.17 -10.20 9.74
C SER A 78 15.22 -9.41 10.51
N ASP A 79 15.89 -10.03 11.47
CA ASP A 79 16.90 -9.37 12.30
C ASP A 79 18.08 -8.89 11.47
N GLN A 80 18.51 -9.72 10.52
CA GLN A 80 19.63 -9.40 9.63
C GLN A 80 19.22 -8.38 8.57
N ALA A 81 18.00 -8.52 8.05
CA ALA A 81 17.46 -7.59 7.06
C ALA A 81 17.41 -6.17 7.60
N GLU A 82 16.92 -5.99 8.82
CA GLU A 82 16.82 -4.68 9.46
C GLU A 82 18.20 -4.01 9.56
N ALA A 83 19.17 -4.72 10.10
CA ALA A 83 20.55 -4.21 10.22
C ALA A 83 21.15 -3.90 8.85
N THR A 84 20.91 -4.74 7.85
CA THR A 84 21.42 -4.57 6.49
C THR A 84 20.77 -3.37 5.81
N TYR A 85 19.47 -3.15 5.99
CA TYR A 85 18.78 -1.96 5.48
C TYR A 85 19.40 -0.68 6.06
N GLN A 86 19.67 -0.65 7.36
CA GLN A 86 20.28 0.52 7.99
C GLN A 86 21.65 0.82 7.38
N VAL A 87 22.51 -0.19 7.25
CA VAL A 87 23.83 -0.04 6.61
C VAL A 87 23.68 0.41 5.16
N TYR A 88 22.73 -0.15 4.43
CA TYR A 88 22.47 0.22 3.04
C TYR A 88 22.07 1.70 2.92
N PHE A 89 21.15 2.15 3.73
CA PHE A 89 20.68 3.54 3.69
C PHE A 89 21.74 4.52 4.21
N ASP A 90 22.54 4.13 5.18
CA ASP A 90 23.69 4.95 5.63
C ASP A 90 24.71 5.13 4.52
N SER A 91 24.91 4.10 3.71
CA SER A 91 25.82 4.13 2.56
C SER A 91 25.23 4.83 1.34
N ASN A 92 23.89 4.93 1.27
CA ASN A 92 23.17 5.52 0.15
C ASN A 92 22.18 6.58 0.66
N PRO A 93 22.66 7.69 1.22
CA PRO A 93 21.78 8.67 1.88
C PRO A 93 20.77 9.31 0.93
N GLN A 94 21.09 9.43 -0.35
CA GLN A 94 20.16 9.98 -1.32
C GLN A 94 18.96 9.06 -1.53
N ILE A 95 19.21 7.76 -1.65
CA ILE A 95 18.14 6.77 -1.76
C ILE A 95 17.26 6.78 -0.51
N ALA A 96 17.89 6.85 0.67
CA ALA A 96 17.16 6.95 1.92
C ALA A 96 16.25 8.18 1.96
N ASN A 97 16.76 9.34 1.56
CA ASN A 97 16.00 10.59 1.53
C ASN A 97 14.84 10.51 0.54
N ASP A 98 15.07 9.94 -0.64
CA ASP A 98 14.03 9.80 -1.66
C ASP A 98 12.89 8.90 -1.16
N LEU A 99 13.24 7.77 -0.56
CA LEU A 99 12.24 6.83 -0.03
C LEU A 99 11.54 7.38 1.21
N GLN A 100 12.24 8.13 2.06
CA GLN A 100 11.61 8.83 3.18
C GLN A 100 10.59 9.86 2.70
N ALA A 101 10.92 10.62 1.67
CA ALA A 101 9.99 11.56 1.07
C ALA A 101 8.73 10.85 0.52
N ILE A 102 8.90 9.70 -0.10
CA ILE A 102 7.78 8.88 -0.58
C ILE A 102 6.95 8.36 0.61
N ASN A 103 7.58 8.01 1.72
CA ASN A 103 6.93 7.47 2.92
C ASN A 103 6.28 8.56 3.78
N GLN A 104 6.54 9.81 3.53
CA GLN A 104 6.05 10.95 4.33
C GLN A 104 4.56 10.88 4.67
N PRO A 105 3.66 10.55 3.72
CA PRO A 105 2.24 10.46 4.06
C PRO A 105 1.93 9.41 5.14
N ALA A 106 2.69 8.32 5.21
CA ALA A 106 2.55 7.32 6.27
C ALA A 106 3.03 7.86 7.61
N ASP A 107 4.14 8.60 7.61
CA ASP A 107 4.67 9.25 8.81
C ASP A 107 3.71 10.32 9.34
N ASP A 108 3.09 11.07 8.45
CA ASP A 108 2.07 12.06 8.80
C ASP A 108 0.86 11.41 9.47
N LEU A 109 0.43 10.25 9.00
CA LEU A 109 -0.64 9.49 9.65
C LEU A 109 -0.26 9.02 11.04
N LEU A 110 0.98 8.59 11.24
CA LEU A 110 1.47 8.23 12.56
C LEU A 110 1.40 9.44 13.51
N ALA A 111 1.82 10.61 13.06
CA ALA A 111 1.81 11.83 13.85
C ALA A 111 0.38 12.30 14.15
N GLN A 112 -0.54 12.22 13.19
CA GLN A 112 -1.91 12.72 13.34
C GLN A 112 -2.83 11.75 14.05
N CYS A 113 -2.69 10.46 13.75
CA CYS A 113 -3.64 9.44 14.15
C CYS A 113 -3.10 8.47 15.20
N GLY A 114 -1.80 8.49 15.46
CA GLY A 114 -1.14 7.52 16.32
C GLY A 114 -1.15 6.10 15.73
N VAL A 115 -1.35 5.96 14.43
CA VAL A 115 -1.45 4.68 13.74
C VAL A 115 -0.21 4.47 12.89
N THR A 116 0.48 3.37 13.12
CA THR A 116 1.62 2.97 12.30
C THR A 116 1.12 2.36 10.99
N VAL A 117 1.59 2.90 9.87
CA VAL A 117 1.28 2.40 8.54
C VAL A 117 2.56 1.91 7.89
N THR A 118 2.62 0.62 7.62
CA THR A 118 3.78 -0.03 7.01
C THR A 118 3.37 -0.72 5.70
N PRO A 119 3.11 0.06 4.64
CA PRO A 119 2.62 -0.49 3.37
C PRO A 119 3.64 -1.38 2.66
N THR A 120 4.92 -1.21 2.96
CA THR A 120 6.00 -2.05 2.43
C THR A 120 6.98 -2.42 3.55
N PRO A 121 7.78 -3.51 3.38
CA PRO A 121 8.82 -3.85 4.36
C PRO A 121 9.83 -2.72 4.58
N ILE A 122 10.07 -1.92 3.55
CA ILE A 122 10.98 -0.78 3.61
C ILE A 122 10.40 0.34 4.48
N SER A 123 9.08 0.52 4.47
CA SER A 123 8.41 1.59 5.23
C SER A 123 8.69 1.50 6.73
N GLU A 124 8.75 0.29 7.26
CA GLU A 124 9.05 0.08 8.68
C GLU A 124 10.45 0.60 9.02
N ILE A 125 11.43 0.28 8.21
CA ILE A 125 12.81 0.74 8.40
C ILE A 125 12.92 2.24 8.25
N LEU A 126 12.25 2.83 7.26
CA LEU A 126 12.28 4.27 7.03
C LEU A 126 11.71 5.07 8.20
N GLN A 127 10.74 4.52 8.91
CA GLN A 127 10.17 5.16 10.10
C GLN A 127 11.11 5.15 11.30
N THR A 128 12.11 4.30 11.29
CA THR A 128 13.11 4.21 12.37
C THR A 128 14.41 4.98 12.08
N LEU A 129 14.57 5.46 10.86
CA LEU A 129 15.72 6.29 10.48
C LEU A 129 15.56 7.72 10.99
#